data_49a754a474784700c34a71b36185b8cb
#
_entry.id   49a754a474784700c34a71b36185b8cb
#
_cell.length_a   1.000
_cell.length_b   1.000
_cell.length_c   1.000
_cell.angle_alpha   90.00
_cell.angle_beta   90.00
_cell.angle_gamma   90.00
#
_symmetry.space_group_name_H-M   'P 1'
#
loop_
_entity.id
_entity.type
_entity.pdbx_description
1 polymer ?
#
loop_
_entity_poly.entity_id
_entity_poly.type
_entity_poly.pdbx_seq_one_letter_code
_entity_poly.pdbx_strand_id
1 'polypeptide(L)'
;MASKKLTQAQIKKALSQMEKTELIDIICRLCKSSDEAKDQVNLILGNDSFVDDALVETKKKIRNQFFPARGFGKLNLSKAKSDISAFKKICNDPVKLLELQLYYAECGIEFTNEYGDINENFYNSIGGMFEKVVKELIKTGNRDLIIEFEPKLKKAAEDTRYIGWGFGDWVRDSYSEIED
;
A
#
# COMPACT_ATOMS: atom_id res chain seq x y z
N MET A 1 3.70 -3.80 -43.08
CA MET A 1 2.46 -3.07 -42.72
C MET A 1 2.27 -3.20 -41.21
N ALA A 2 2.25 -2.11 -40.48
CA ALA A 2 2.01 -2.15 -39.03
C ALA A 2 0.57 -2.59 -38.76
N SER A 3 0.36 -3.70 -38.07
CA SER A 3 -0.95 -4.18 -37.65
C SER A 3 -1.59 -3.13 -36.73
N LYS A 4 -2.68 -2.52 -37.17
CA LYS A 4 -3.41 -1.53 -36.38
C LYS A 4 -4.13 -2.25 -35.25
N LYS A 5 -3.77 -1.94 -34.01
CA LYS A 5 -4.43 -2.50 -32.82
C LYS A 5 -5.93 -2.16 -32.85
N LEU A 6 -6.76 -3.11 -32.46
CA LEU A 6 -8.21 -2.90 -32.35
C LEU A 6 -8.51 -1.85 -31.26
N THR A 7 -9.52 -1.04 -31.51
CA THR A 7 -10.07 -0.12 -30.51
C THR A 7 -10.87 -0.90 -29.46
N GLN A 8 -11.07 -0.30 -28.27
CA GLN A 8 -11.85 -0.92 -27.20
C GLN A 8 -13.29 -1.27 -27.63
N ALA A 9 -13.91 -0.42 -28.43
CA ALA A 9 -15.24 -0.68 -28.99
C ALA A 9 -15.26 -1.92 -29.93
N GLN A 10 -14.22 -2.05 -30.77
CA GLN A 10 -14.08 -3.23 -31.65
C GLN A 10 -13.83 -4.51 -30.86
N ILE A 11 -13.00 -4.45 -29.80
CA ILE A 11 -12.77 -5.57 -28.88
C ILE A 11 -14.07 -5.99 -28.20
N LYS A 12 -14.81 -5.03 -27.61
CA LYS A 12 -16.09 -5.30 -26.96
C LYS A 12 -17.08 -5.96 -27.91
N LYS A 13 -17.19 -5.44 -29.16
CA LYS A 13 -18.08 -6.01 -30.20
C LYS A 13 -17.68 -7.42 -30.57
N ALA A 14 -16.37 -7.72 -30.69
CA ALA A 14 -15.91 -9.05 -31.00
C ALA A 14 -16.20 -10.04 -29.84
N LEU A 15 -15.87 -9.64 -28.60
CA LEU A 15 -16.12 -10.46 -27.42
C LEU A 15 -17.60 -10.75 -27.18
N SER A 16 -18.50 -9.81 -27.49
CA SER A 16 -19.95 -10.00 -27.31
C SER A 16 -20.57 -11.04 -28.28
N GLN A 17 -19.83 -11.48 -29.29
CA GLN A 17 -20.25 -12.48 -30.27
C GLN A 17 -19.62 -13.86 -30.01
N MET A 18 -18.77 -13.97 -29.00
CA MET A 18 -18.08 -15.21 -28.65
C MET A 18 -18.90 -16.06 -27.66
N GLU A 19 -18.73 -17.36 -27.76
CA GLU A 19 -19.33 -18.29 -26.81
C GLU A 19 -18.66 -18.17 -25.43
N LYS A 20 -19.42 -18.49 -24.37
CA LYS A 20 -18.95 -18.39 -22.98
C LYS A 20 -17.64 -19.16 -22.73
N THR A 21 -17.50 -20.34 -23.35
CA THR A 21 -16.31 -21.17 -23.24
C THR A 21 -15.08 -20.50 -23.85
N GLU A 22 -15.23 -19.85 -25.00
CA GLU A 22 -14.16 -19.11 -25.66
C GLU A 22 -13.70 -17.90 -24.82
N LEU A 23 -14.67 -17.20 -24.19
CA LEU A 23 -14.36 -16.08 -23.26
C LEU A 23 -13.59 -16.57 -22.04
N ILE A 24 -13.97 -17.71 -21.46
CA ILE A 24 -13.26 -18.34 -20.33
C ILE A 24 -11.82 -18.67 -20.76
N ASP A 25 -11.62 -19.27 -21.93
CA ASP A 25 -10.30 -19.62 -22.43
C ASP A 25 -9.41 -18.40 -22.67
N ILE A 26 -9.99 -17.29 -23.15
CA ILE A 26 -9.26 -16.03 -23.30
C ILE A 26 -8.82 -15.50 -21.94
N ILE A 27 -9.73 -15.45 -20.96
CA ILE A 27 -9.42 -14.98 -19.60
C ILE A 27 -8.34 -15.85 -18.98
N CYS A 28 -8.44 -17.18 -19.06
CA CYS A 28 -7.43 -18.10 -18.54
C CYS A 28 -6.05 -17.91 -19.20
N ARG A 29 -6.01 -17.64 -20.51
CA ARG A 29 -4.76 -17.33 -21.22
C ARG A 29 -4.17 -15.99 -20.77
N LEU A 30 -4.99 -14.95 -20.57
CA LEU A 30 -4.54 -13.69 -20.05
C LEU A 30 -3.94 -13.83 -18.65
N CYS A 31 -4.60 -14.57 -17.76
CA CYS A 31 -4.10 -14.87 -16.42
C CYS A 31 -2.76 -15.64 -16.42
N LYS A 32 -2.52 -16.48 -17.43
CA LYS A 32 -1.23 -17.18 -17.57
C LYS A 32 -0.11 -16.29 -18.10
N SER A 33 -0.46 -15.25 -18.86
CA SER A 33 0.52 -14.36 -19.49
C SER A 33 0.83 -13.11 -18.70
N SER A 34 -0.01 -12.76 -17.69
CA SER A 34 0.11 -11.54 -16.90
C SER A 34 -0.40 -11.79 -15.48
N ASP A 35 0.48 -11.62 -14.49
CA ASP A 35 0.11 -11.66 -13.07
C ASP A 35 -0.90 -10.55 -12.74
N GLU A 36 -0.77 -9.37 -13.35
CA GLU A 36 -1.69 -8.25 -13.19
C GLU A 36 -3.12 -8.60 -13.65
N ALA A 37 -3.25 -9.34 -14.77
CA ALA A 37 -4.55 -9.82 -15.23
C ALA A 37 -5.13 -10.89 -14.29
N LYS A 38 -4.29 -11.78 -13.78
CA LYS A 38 -4.67 -12.81 -12.80
C LYS A 38 -5.18 -12.17 -11.50
N ASP A 39 -4.48 -11.14 -11.01
CA ASP A 39 -4.87 -10.41 -9.81
C ASP A 39 -6.22 -9.73 -9.99
N GLN A 40 -6.46 -9.08 -11.14
CA GLN A 40 -7.76 -8.47 -11.45
C GLN A 40 -8.90 -9.49 -11.51
N VAL A 41 -8.65 -10.66 -12.07
CA VAL A 41 -9.65 -11.73 -12.11
C VAL A 41 -9.96 -12.26 -10.72
N ASN A 42 -8.96 -12.44 -9.85
CA ASN A 42 -9.18 -12.83 -8.46
C ASN A 42 -10.07 -11.83 -7.71
N LEU A 43 -9.85 -10.53 -7.90
CA LEU A 43 -10.70 -9.48 -7.33
C LEU A 43 -12.14 -9.57 -7.83
N ILE A 44 -12.34 -9.72 -9.14
CA ILE A 44 -13.67 -9.82 -9.76
C ILE A 44 -14.43 -11.04 -9.23
N LEU A 45 -13.72 -12.13 -8.97
CA LEU A 45 -14.30 -13.38 -8.44
C LEU A 45 -14.55 -13.34 -6.94
N GLY A 46 -14.25 -12.23 -6.26
CA GLY A 46 -14.51 -12.06 -4.81
C GLY A 46 -13.61 -12.96 -3.96
N ASN A 47 -12.37 -13.16 -4.35
CA ASN A 47 -11.40 -13.91 -3.56
C ASN A 47 -10.82 -13.03 -2.45
N ASP A 48 -11.53 -12.88 -1.33
CA ASP A 48 -11.12 -12.05 -0.19
C ASP A 48 -9.79 -12.51 0.41
N SER A 49 -9.55 -13.83 0.45
CA SER A 49 -8.28 -14.36 0.95
C SER A 49 -7.09 -13.92 0.10
N PHE A 50 -7.28 -13.71 -1.21
CA PHE A 50 -6.24 -13.19 -2.10
C PHE A 50 -5.75 -11.80 -1.68
N VAL A 51 -6.66 -10.90 -1.28
CA VAL A 51 -6.30 -9.54 -0.84
C VAL A 51 -5.57 -9.60 0.51
N ASP A 52 -5.98 -10.50 1.42
CA ASP A 52 -5.32 -10.69 2.71
C ASP A 52 -3.90 -11.25 2.54
N ASP A 53 -3.73 -12.25 1.70
CA ASP A 53 -2.43 -12.81 1.35
C ASP A 53 -1.53 -11.76 0.70
N ALA A 54 -2.08 -10.97 -0.22
CA ALA A 54 -1.35 -9.86 -0.87
C ALA A 54 -0.93 -8.78 0.12
N LEU A 55 -1.76 -8.47 1.14
CA LEU A 55 -1.42 -7.54 2.22
C LEU A 55 -0.23 -8.06 3.02
N VAL A 56 -0.28 -9.31 3.45
CA VAL A 56 0.80 -9.97 4.21
C VAL A 56 2.11 -9.97 3.42
N GLU A 57 2.05 -10.37 2.15
CA GLU A 57 3.24 -10.39 1.29
C GLU A 57 3.79 -8.99 1.01
N THR A 58 2.93 -7.98 0.85
CA THR A 58 3.39 -6.60 0.65
C THR A 58 4.01 -6.04 1.93
N LYS A 59 3.47 -6.34 3.11
CA LYS A 59 4.11 -6.00 4.39
C LYS A 59 5.51 -6.62 4.51
N LYS A 60 5.68 -7.88 4.12
CA LYS A 60 7.02 -8.52 4.09
C LYS A 60 7.99 -7.80 3.14
N LYS A 61 7.53 -7.41 1.94
CA LYS A 61 8.35 -6.66 0.98
C LYS A 61 8.78 -5.31 1.54
N ILE A 62 7.86 -4.58 2.18
CA ILE A 62 8.14 -3.30 2.85
C ILE A 62 9.15 -3.53 3.97
N ARG A 63 8.88 -4.47 4.88
CA ARG A 63 9.77 -4.79 6.01
C ARG A 63 11.19 -5.09 5.55
N ASN A 64 11.35 -5.84 4.47
CA ASN A 64 12.66 -6.18 3.90
C ASN A 64 13.47 -5.00 3.36
N GLN A 65 12.86 -3.83 3.11
CA GLN A 65 13.59 -2.62 2.76
C GLN A 65 14.28 -2.01 3.97
N PHE A 66 13.70 -2.17 5.15
CA PHE A 66 14.21 -1.67 6.42
C PHE A 66 15.01 -2.76 7.17
N PHE A 67 14.43 -3.93 7.35
CA PHE A 67 14.94 -5.03 8.17
C PHE A 67 15.00 -6.33 7.36
N PRO A 68 15.96 -6.49 6.45
CA PRO A 68 16.13 -7.73 5.71
C PRO A 68 16.65 -8.84 6.64
N ALA A 69 16.34 -10.10 6.30
CA ALA A 69 16.80 -11.26 7.07
C ALA A 69 18.34 -11.40 7.13
N ARG A 70 19.07 -10.76 6.20
CA ARG A 70 20.54 -10.73 6.16
C ARG A 70 21.04 -9.36 5.72
N GLY A 71 22.05 -8.83 6.42
CA GLY A 71 22.67 -7.54 6.14
C GLY A 71 21.79 -6.34 6.57
N PHE A 72 22.20 -5.15 6.16
CA PHE A 72 21.46 -3.90 6.43
C PHE A 72 20.34 -3.67 5.43
N GLY A 73 19.30 -2.96 5.88
CA GLY A 73 18.21 -2.49 5.04
C GLY A 73 18.74 -1.63 3.89
N LYS A 74 18.26 -1.90 2.67
CA LYS A 74 18.63 -1.10 1.49
C LYS A 74 18.01 0.28 1.52
N LEU A 75 17.02 0.51 2.40
CA LEU A 75 16.22 1.75 2.51
C LEU A 75 15.70 2.24 1.15
N ASN A 76 15.31 1.30 0.29
CA ASN A 76 14.74 1.68 -1.00
C ASN A 76 13.26 2.09 -0.81
N LEU A 77 13.08 3.32 -0.29
CA LEU A 77 11.77 3.88 0.01
C LEU A 77 10.89 3.99 -1.24
N SER A 78 11.51 4.26 -2.40
CA SER A 78 10.79 4.29 -3.68
C SER A 78 10.21 2.93 -4.03
N LYS A 79 10.96 1.85 -3.80
CA LYS A 79 10.49 0.48 -4.01
C LYS A 79 9.34 0.14 -3.07
N ALA A 80 9.47 0.45 -1.77
CA ALA A 80 8.40 0.22 -0.79
C ALA A 80 7.11 0.97 -1.18
N LYS A 81 7.21 2.24 -1.59
CA LYS A 81 6.05 3.00 -2.08
C LYS A 81 5.47 2.47 -3.39
N SER A 82 6.31 1.93 -4.28
CA SER A 82 5.85 1.24 -5.48
C SER A 82 5.06 -0.03 -5.14
N ASP A 83 5.50 -0.81 -4.14
CA ASP A 83 4.80 -2.00 -3.68
C ASP A 83 3.43 -1.64 -3.05
N ILE A 84 3.33 -0.55 -2.28
CA ILE A 84 2.06 0.00 -1.79
C ILE A 84 1.15 0.40 -2.96
N SER A 85 1.71 1.05 -3.99
CA SER A 85 0.95 1.47 -5.17
C SER A 85 0.46 0.29 -6.00
N ALA A 86 1.23 -0.80 -6.06
CA ALA A 86 0.80 -2.06 -6.68
C ALA A 86 -0.34 -2.71 -5.88
N PHE A 87 -0.22 -2.77 -4.55
CA PHE A 87 -1.27 -3.28 -3.68
C PHE A 87 -2.58 -2.48 -3.83
N LYS A 88 -2.50 -1.15 -3.92
CA LYS A 88 -3.68 -0.29 -4.15
C LYS A 88 -4.46 -0.66 -5.42
N LYS A 89 -3.81 -1.19 -6.47
CA LYS A 89 -4.47 -1.60 -7.71
C LYS A 89 -5.30 -2.88 -7.58
N ILE A 90 -4.96 -3.71 -6.60
CA ILE A 90 -5.60 -5.01 -6.34
C ILE A 90 -6.46 -5.00 -5.08
N CYS A 91 -6.44 -3.93 -4.30
CA CYS A 91 -7.20 -3.80 -3.06
C CYS A 91 -8.26 -2.70 -3.22
N ASN A 92 -9.51 -3.09 -3.14
CA ASN A 92 -10.66 -2.17 -3.12
C ASN A 92 -11.05 -1.74 -1.69
N ASP A 93 -10.40 -2.33 -0.67
CA ASP A 93 -10.64 -2.00 0.73
C ASP A 93 -9.70 -0.86 1.17
N PRO A 94 -10.26 0.35 1.42
CA PRO A 94 -9.46 1.49 1.85
C PRO A 94 -8.81 1.29 3.22
N VAL A 95 -9.41 0.47 4.10
CA VAL A 95 -8.89 0.20 5.46
C VAL A 95 -7.58 -0.59 5.36
N LYS A 96 -7.54 -1.65 4.54
CA LYS A 96 -6.31 -2.42 4.30
C LYS A 96 -5.21 -1.59 3.67
N LEU A 97 -5.57 -0.62 2.82
CA LEU A 97 -4.58 0.30 2.24
C LEU A 97 -4.01 1.26 3.30
N LEU A 98 -4.86 1.81 4.18
CA LEU A 98 -4.42 2.65 5.30
C LEU A 98 -3.53 1.87 6.25
N GLU A 99 -3.90 0.63 6.57
CA GLU A 99 -3.08 -0.27 7.39
C GLU A 99 -1.68 -0.50 6.79
N LEU A 100 -1.60 -0.72 5.48
CA LEU A 100 -0.32 -0.91 4.79
C LEU A 100 0.53 0.36 4.77
N GLN A 101 -0.10 1.52 4.59
CA GLN A 101 0.57 2.82 4.61
C GLN A 101 1.10 3.17 6.00
N LEU A 102 0.31 2.91 7.05
CA LEU A 102 0.75 3.09 8.44
C LEU A 102 1.90 2.14 8.76
N TYR A 103 1.81 0.87 8.35
CA TYR A 103 2.88 -0.11 8.54
C TYR A 103 4.22 0.34 7.91
N TYR A 104 4.19 0.99 6.75
CA TYR A 104 5.39 1.59 6.16
C TYR A 104 5.99 2.68 7.06
N ALA A 105 5.15 3.56 7.62
CA ALA A 105 5.62 4.60 8.54
C ALA A 105 6.18 3.99 9.83
N GLU A 106 5.50 2.99 10.42
CA GLU A 106 5.97 2.25 11.60
C GLU A 106 7.35 1.61 11.36
N CYS A 107 7.57 0.96 10.21
CA CYS A 107 8.87 0.39 9.87
C CYS A 107 9.97 1.47 9.78
N GLY A 108 9.66 2.65 9.26
CA GLY A 108 10.62 3.76 9.20
C GLY A 108 10.94 4.33 10.57
N ILE A 109 9.95 4.51 11.42
CA ILE A 109 10.12 4.98 12.82
C ILE A 109 10.97 3.97 13.61
N GLU A 110 10.64 2.68 13.52
CA GLU A 110 11.43 1.62 14.15
C GLU A 110 12.87 1.63 13.67
N PHE A 111 13.09 1.82 12.37
CA PHE A 111 14.44 1.82 11.78
C PHE A 111 15.31 2.97 12.33
N THR A 112 14.79 4.19 12.39
CA THR A 112 15.56 5.32 12.91
C THR A 112 15.78 5.23 14.42
N ASN A 113 14.88 4.60 15.17
CA ASN A 113 15.07 4.33 16.59
C ASN A 113 16.19 3.30 16.85
N GLU A 114 16.33 2.30 15.95
CA GLU A 114 17.34 1.26 16.12
C GLU A 114 18.73 1.69 15.59
N TYR A 115 18.76 2.40 14.47
CA TYR A 115 20.01 2.71 13.77
C TYR A 115 20.44 4.18 13.84
N GLY A 116 19.62 5.05 14.43
CA GLY A 116 19.89 6.48 14.56
C GLY A 116 19.45 7.30 13.35
N ASP A 117 19.92 8.54 13.30
CA ASP A 117 19.53 9.52 12.28
C ASP A 117 19.94 9.13 10.87
N ILE A 118 19.02 9.33 9.92
CA ILE A 118 19.25 8.97 8.53
C ILE A 118 19.49 10.22 7.66
N ASN A 119 18.43 10.81 7.09
CA ASN A 119 18.49 12.04 6.31
C ASN A 119 17.09 12.64 6.11
N GLU A 120 17.04 13.88 5.62
CA GLU A 120 15.82 14.62 5.38
C GLU A 120 14.84 13.89 4.44
N ASN A 121 15.32 13.29 3.34
CA ASN A 121 14.46 12.57 2.40
C ASN A 121 13.79 11.36 3.04
N PHE A 122 14.49 10.68 3.96
CA PHE A 122 13.93 9.59 4.74
C PHE A 122 12.79 10.11 5.62
N TYR A 123 13.03 11.14 6.43
CA TYR A 123 12.03 11.69 7.33
C TYR A 123 10.82 12.27 6.57
N ASN A 124 11.05 12.98 5.47
CA ASN A 124 9.96 13.46 4.61
C ASN A 124 9.11 12.33 4.04
N SER A 125 9.73 11.19 3.71
CA SER A 125 8.99 10.04 3.19
C SER A 125 8.17 9.33 4.26
N ILE A 126 8.72 9.17 5.46
CA ILE A 126 8.05 8.47 6.57
C ILE A 126 6.97 9.35 7.19
N GLY A 127 7.31 10.60 7.56
CA GLY A 127 6.36 11.57 8.14
C GLY A 127 5.21 11.91 7.20
N GLY A 128 5.52 12.14 5.91
CA GLY A 128 4.48 12.40 4.92
C GLY A 128 3.55 11.22 4.68
N MET A 129 4.00 9.97 4.89
CA MET A 129 3.10 8.82 4.84
C MET A 129 2.23 8.72 6.09
N PHE A 130 2.79 8.99 7.28
CA PHE A 130 2.04 9.04 8.53
C PHE A 130 0.94 10.11 8.48
N GLU A 131 1.32 11.34 8.14
CA GLU A 131 0.38 12.47 7.99
C GLU A 131 -0.73 12.16 6.99
N LYS A 132 -0.38 11.52 5.87
CA LYS A 132 -1.36 11.09 4.87
C LYS A 132 -2.38 10.11 5.45
N VAL A 133 -1.96 9.14 6.25
CA VAL A 133 -2.87 8.17 6.89
C VAL A 133 -3.82 8.91 7.83
N VAL A 134 -3.30 9.81 8.66
CA VAL A 134 -4.11 10.64 9.57
C VAL A 134 -5.16 11.44 8.79
N LYS A 135 -4.74 12.18 7.77
CA LYS A 135 -5.66 12.98 6.93
C LYS A 135 -6.73 12.16 6.23
N GLU A 136 -6.38 10.97 5.72
CA GLU A 136 -7.35 10.08 5.10
C GLU A 136 -8.34 9.51 6.12
N LEU A 137 -7.91 9.17 7.34
CA LEU A 137 -8.80 8.73 8.43
C LEU A 137 -9.79 9.83 8.82
N ILE A 138 -9.33 11.05 9.05
CA ILE A 138 -10.18 12.21 9.37
C ILE A 138 -11.20 12.43 8.24
N LYS A 139 -10.75 12.39 6.99
CA LYS A 139 -11.60 12.57 5.81
C LYS A 139 -12.71 11.52 5.70
N THR A 140 -12.54 10.33 6.25
CA THR A 140 -13.61 9.31 6.24
C THR A 140 -14.81 9.72 7.10
N GLY A 141 -14.60 10.53 8.13
CA GLY A 141 -15.60 10.85 9.14
C GLY A 141 -16.09 9.62 9.94
N ASN A 142 -15.41 8.48 9.78
CA ASN A 142 -15.78 7.23 10.45
C ASN A 142 -15.06 7.12 11.80
N ARG A 143 -15.80 7.40 12.87
CA ARG A 143 -15.27 7.39 14.24
C ARG A 143 -14.80 6.02 14.69
N ASP A 144 -15.49 4.96 14.31
CA ASP A 144 -15.11 3.59 14.70
C ASP A 144 -13.78 3.20 14.06
N LEU A 145 -13.55 3.59 12.81
CA LEU A 145 -12.30 3.39 12.12
C LEU A 145 -11.15 4.18 12.76
N ILE A 146 -11.40 5.43 13.17
CA ILE A 146 -10.41 6.25 13.89
C ILE A 146 -10.03 5.54 15.20
N ILE A 147 -11.00 5.07 15.99
CA ILE A 147 -10.76 4.35 17.25
C ILE A 147 -9.95 3.06 17.01
N GLU A 148 -10.18 2.37 15.91
CA GLU A 148 -9.40 1.17 15.55
C GLU A 148 -7.93 1.48 15.27
N PHE A 149 -7.65 2.60 14.60
CA PHE A 149 -6.28 2.99 14.22
C PHE A 149 -5.55 3.76 15.35
N GLU A 150 -6.27 4.43 16.23
CA GLU A 150 -5.73 5.31 17.27
C GLU A 150 -4.60 4.67 18.08
N PRO A 151 -4.69 3.41 18.58
CA PRO A 151 -3.61 2.82 19.37
C PRO A 151 -2.28 2.70 18.61
N LYS A 152 -2.34 2.43 17.31
CA LYS A 152 -1.14 2.33 16.46
C LYS A 152 -0.57 3.70 16.15
N LEU A 153 -1.43 4.67 15.86
CA LEU A 153 -1.03 6.06 15.59
C LEU A 153 -0.39 6.70 16.81
N LYS A 154 -1.00 6.53 17.99
CA LYS A 154 -0.48 6.99 19.27
C LYS A 154 0.89 6.40 19.57
N LYS A 155 1.01 5.06 19.43
CA LYS A 155 2.29 4.38 19.61
C LYS A 155 3.35 4.93 18.66
N ALA A 156 3.04 5.10 17.38
CA ALA A 156 3.96 5.67 16.41
C ALA A 156 4.40 7.09 16.79
N ALA A 157 3.47 7.94 17.25
CA ALA A 157 3.79 9.28 17.74
C ALA A 157 4.66 9.27 19.00
N GLU A 158 4.40 8.36 19.95
CA GLU A 158 5.23 8.18 21.16
C GLU A 158 6.64 7.70 20.82
N ASP A 159 6.76 6.75 19.86
CA ASP A 159 8.03 6.19 19.42
C ASP A 159 8.93 7.23 18.71
N THR A 160 8.37 8.38 18.26
CA THR A 160 9.15 9.48 17.66
C THR A 160 9.69 10.50 18.65
N ARG A 161 9.39 10.37 19.95
CA ARG A 161 9.68 11.39 20.99
C ARG A 161 11.12 11.90 21.00
N TYR A 162 12.07 11.02 20.73
CA TYR A 162 13.50 11.33 20.80
C TYR A 162 14.18 11.46 19.44
N ILE A 163 13.40 11.42 18.35
CA ILE A 163 13.92 11.60 17.00
C ILE A 163 14.03 13.09 16.72
N GLY A 164 15.21 13.52 16.31
CA GLY A 164 15.53 14.90 16.02
C GLY A 164 14.93 15.45 14.72
N TRP A 165 15.49 16.54 14.22
CA TRP A 165 15.14 17.19 12.95
C TRP A 165 13.71 17.71 12.83
N GLY A 166 13.00 17.91 13.96
CA GLY A 166 11.58 18.27 13.95
C GLY A 166 10.64 17.14 13.51
N PHE A 167 11.18 15.94 13.23
CA PHE A 167 10.39 14.81 12.78
C PHE A 167 9.40 14.33 13.87
N GLY A 168 9.88 14.22 15.12
CA GLY A 168 9.02 13.84 16.24
C GLY A 168 7.89 14.85 16.48
N ASP A 169 8.16 16.16 16.35
CA ASP A 169 7.14 17.20 16.46
C ASP A 169 6.12 17.06 15.34
N TRP A 170 6.56 16.93 14.09
CA TRP A 170 5.68 16.74 12.94
C TRP A 170 4.72 15.55 13.10
N VAL A 171 5.22 14.37 13.53
CA VAL A 171 4.39 13.17 13.70
C VAL A 171 3.39 13.37 14.84
N ARG A 172 3.80 14.01 15.97
CA ARG A 172 2.89 14.29 17.09
C ARG A 172 1.83 15.33 16.72
N ASP A 173 2.22 16.39 16.01
CA ASP A 173 1.29 17.43 15.54
C ASP A 173 0.25 16.80 14.58
N SER A 174 0.71 15.93 13.66
CA SER A 174 -0.21 15.20 12.78
C SER A 174 -1.16 14.28 13.57
N TYR A 175 -0.68 13.59 14.61
CA TYR A 175 -1.52 12.74 15.44
C TYR A 175 -2.57 13.55 16.21
N SER A 176 -2.22 14.74 16.73
CA SER A 176 -3.15 15.57 17.49
C SER A 176 -4.37 16.03 16.67
N GLU A 177 -4.26 16.08 15.32
CA GLU A 177 -5.40 16.39 14.44
C GLU A 177 -6.56 15.38 14.55
N ILE A 178 -6.31 14.17 15.09
CA ILE A 178 -7.36 13.14 15.30
C ILE A 178 -8.12 13.36 16.61
N GLU A 179 -7.46 13.99 17.61
CA GLU A 179 -8.05 14.22 18.93
C GLU A 179 -9.02 15.42 18.96
N ASP A 180 -8.94 16.29 17.92
CA ASP A 180 -9.80 17.48 17.74
C ASP A 180 -11.13 17.08 17.00
#